data_877f799de066645aa7daca4540e3c3a7
#
_entry.id   877f799de066645aa7daca4540e3c3a7
#
_cell.length_a   1.000
_cell.length_b   1.000
_cell.length_c   1.000
_cell.angle_alpha   90.00
_cell.angle_beta   90.00
_cell.angle_gamma   90.00
#
_symmetry.space_group_name_H-M   'P 1'
#
loop_
_entity.id
_entity.type
_entity.pdbx_description
1 polymer ?
#
loop_
_entity_poly.entity_id
_entity_poly.type
_entity_poly.pdbx_seq_one_letter_code
_entity_poly.pdbx_strand_id
1 'polypeptide(L)'
;MRSRVLLVVALTFLSACQVRAASPTVRDGGTLQLGAVTYRLDGIDTPAFDQLCIDEHADSWTCGIEARDQLTKLIGGRAVHCDDLGADPTYKKRHLGVCKVEGETTSLSQLLVRQGFALNVESSATGRFKTDEARARDDRKGLWKGCFVAPQEFRIGKKDGALLGGSCRADRDQQIRSVLFPEDLVAPPGCNIKGKYAVRARVTGNLGIYHLQACRSYPGLGNPDRWFCSEEDAQAARFRKAFNCRSPAKGSDKGK
;
A
#
# COMPACT_ATOMS: atom_id res chain seq x y z
N MET A 1 -34.41 -11.22 -73.27
CA MET A 1 -34.67 -11.43 -71.85
C MET A 1 -33.32 -11.53 -71.14
N ARG A 2 -32.86 -10.49 -70.42
CA ARG A 2 -31.58 -10.47 -69.70
C ARG A 2 -31.90 -10.50 -68.17
N SER A 3 -31.63 -11.64 -67.55
CA SER A 3 -31.82 -11.85 -66.13
C SER A 3 -30.66 -11.17 -65.34
N ARG A 4 -30.96 -10.19 -64.50
CA ARG A 4 -30.00 -9.57 -63.56
C ARG A 4 -30.02 -10.34 -62.26
N VAL A 5 -28.93 -11.03 -61.91
CA VAL A 5 -28.71 -11.63 -60.63
C VAL A 5 -28.17 -10.57 -59.70
N LEU A 6 -28.94 -10.20 -58.68
CA LEU A 6 -28.52 -9.32 -57.57
C LEU A 6 -27.76 -10.15 -56.54
N LEU A 7 -26.46 -9.88 -56.42
CA LEU A 7 -25.61 -10.48 -55.38
C LEU A 7 -25.80 -9.64 -54.09
N VAL A 8 -26.46 -10.20 -53.10
CA VAL A 8 -26.57 -9.60 -51.74
C VAL A 8 -25.36 -10.04 -50.94
N VAL A 9 -24.43 -9.11 -50.70
CA VAL A 9 -23.29 -9.31 -49.82
C VAL A 9 -23.75 -9.01 -48.38
N ALA A 10 -23.91 -10.06 -47.57
CA ALA A 10 -24.19 -9.94 -46.15
C ALA A 10 -22.89 -9.61 -45.41
N LEU A 11 -22.73 -8.34 -44.96
CA LEU A 11 -21.66 -7.95 -44.04
C LEU A 11 -22.02 -8.47 -42.65
N THR A 12 -21.37 -9.52 -42.21
CA THR A 12 -21.40 -9.97 -40.82
C THR A 12 -20.47 -9.08 -40.00
N PHE A 13 -21.03 -8.17 -39.19
CA PHE A 13 -20.28 -7.44 -38.16
C PHE A 13 -19.90 -8.42 -37.05
N LEU A 14 -18.62 -8.85 -37.02
CA LEU A 14 -18.05 -9.48 -35.81
C LEU A 14 -17.90 -8.39 -34.74
N SER A 15 -18.84 -8.37 -33.77
CA SER A 15 -18.70 -7.59 -32.57
C SER A 15 -17.56 -8.21 -31.73
N ALA A 16 -16.36 -7.67 -31.87
CA ALA A 16 -15.27 -8.02 -30.97
C ALA A 16 -15.65 -7.57 -29.55
N CYS A 17 -15.99 -8.52 -28.68
CA CYS A 17 -16.16 -8.26 -27.25
C CYS A 17 -14.78 -7.84 -26.71
N GLN A 18 -14.54 -6.52 -26.63
CA GLN A 18 -13.35 -5.99 -25.98
C GLN A 18 -13.49 -6.27 -24.49
N VAL A 19 -12.78 -7.28 -23.99
CA VAL A 19 -12.57 -7.48 -22.57
C VAL A 19 -11.82 -6.27 -22.07
N ARG A 20 -12.56 -5.32 -21.50
CA ARG A 20 -11.98 -4.13 -20.89
C ARG A 20 -11.18 -4.60 -19.67
N ALA A 21 -9.85 -4.46 -19.74
CA ALA A 21 -9.00 -4.76 -18.60
C ALA A 21 -9.51 -3.95 -17.40
N ALA A 22 -9.71 -4.64 -16.26
CA ALA A 22 -10.21 -3.99 -15.05
C ALA A 22 -9.24 -2.89 -14.63
N SER A 23 -9.75 -1.68 -14.41
CA SER A 23 -8.93 -0.59 -13.88
C SER A 23 -8.41 -0.99 -12.50
N PRO A 24 -7.11 -0.81 -12.22
CA PRO A 24 -6.54 -1.18 -10.93
C PRO A 24 -7.08 -0.27 -9.82
N THR A 25 -7.31 -0.84 -8.64
CA THR A 25 -7.58 -0.08 -7.42
C THR A 25 -6.30 -0.01 -6.60
N VAL A 26 -5.77 1.19 -6.38
CA VAL A 26 -4.58 1.42 -5.55
C VAL A 26 -4.99 1.43 -4.08
N ARG A 27 -4.37 0.58 -3.27
CA ARG A 27 -4.62 0.44 -1.83
C ARG A 27 -3.70 1.33 -0.99
N ASP A 28 -2.40 1.23 -1.26
CA ASP A 28 -1.33 2.03 -0.66
C ASP A 28 -0.22 2.28 -1.69
N GLY A 29 0.91 2.87 -1.28
CA GLY A 29 2.01 3.19 -2.19
C GLY A 29 2.70 1.99 -2.84
N GLY A 30 2.46 0.76 -2.36
CA GLY A 30 3.08 -0.46 -2.88
C GLY A 30 2.10 -1.59 -3.14
N THR A 31 0.79 -1.34 -3.04
CA THR A 31 -0.25 -2.37 -3.16
C THR A 31 -1.37 -1.92 -4.07
N LEU A 32 -1.70 -2.75 -5.05
CA LEU A 32 -2.83 -2.53 -5.95
C LEU A 32 -3.66 -3.82 -6.11
N GLN A 33 -4.94 -3.65 -6.44
CA GLN A 33 -5.85 -4.75 -6.72
C GLN A 33 -6.22 -4.75 -8.21
N LEU A 34 -6.08 -5.91 -8.85
CA LEU A 34 -6.52 -6.19 -10.22
C LEU A 34 -7.58 -7.29 -10.19
N GLY A 35 -8.83 -6.92 -10.44
CA GLY A 35 -9.94 -7.87 -10.31
C GLY A 35 -10.00 -8.46 -8.91
N ALA A 36 -9.87 -9.78 -8.79
CA ALA A 36 -9.92 -10.50 -7.51
C ALA A 36 -8.55 -10.61 -6.80
N VAL A 37 -7.46 -10.26 -7.46
CA VAL A 37 -6.10 -10.46 -6.92
C VAL A 37 -5.54 -9.13 -6.42
N THR A 38 -5.05 -9.14 -5.17
CA THR A 38 -4.29 -8.03 -4.60
C THR A 38 -2.80 -8.31 -4.78
N TYR A 39 -2.08 -7.40 -5.42
CA TYR A 39 -0.64 -7.47 -5.63
C TYR A 39 0.09 -6.48 -4.76
N ARG A 40 1.11 -6.95 -4.04
CA ARG A 40 2.17 -6.13 -3.50
C ARG A 40 3.27 -6.01 -4.54
N LEU A 41 3.69 -4.79 -4.84
CA LEU A 41 4.77 -4.52 -5.79
C LEU A 41 6.08 -5.10 -5.28
N ASP A 42 6.71 -5.93 -6.10
CA ASP A 42 7.93 -6.66 -5.73
C ASP A 42 9.16 -5.75 -5.74
N GLY A 43 10.10 -6.05 -4.84
CA GLY A 43 11.43 -5.43 -4.78
C GLY A 43 11.48 -4.06 -4.11
N ILE A 44 10.37 -3.56 -3.58
CA ILE A 44 10.29 -2.25 -2.93
C ILE A 44 9.64 -2.26 -1.55
N ASP A 45 9.96 -1.24 -0.78
CA ASP A 45 9.35 -0.93 0.51
C ASP A 45 8.82 0.50 0.50
N THR A 46 7.51 0.66 0.70
CA THR A 46 6.82 1.95 0.64
C THR A 46 6.32 2.36 2.01
N PRO A 47 6.16 3.67 2.29
CA PRO A 47 5.55 4.13 3.52
C PRO A 47 4.20 3.47 3.76
N ALA A 48 3.95 3.09 5.01
CA ALA A 48 2.63 2.60 5.41
C ALA A 48 1.61 3.74 5.27
N PHE A 49 0.35 3.40 4.99
CA PHE A 49 -0.67 4.39 4.65
C PHE A 49 -0.86 5.47 5.73
N ASP A 50 -0.68 5.10 7.00
CA ASP A 50 -0.74 5.98 8.17
C ASP A 50 0.64 6.54 8.61
N GLN A 51 1.70 6.35 7.82
CA GLN A 51 3.04 6.83 8.16
C GLN A 51 3.16 8.33 7.91
N LEU A 52 3.76 9.01 8.88
CA LEU A 52 4.17 10.41 8.78
C LEU A 52 5.65 10.50 8.45
N CYS A 53 6.00 11.54 7.72
CA CYS A 53 7.36 11.98 7.42
C CYS A 53 7.49 13.47 7.71
N ILE A 54 8.71 13.98 7.73
CA ILE A 54 9.02 15.42 7.84
C ILE A 54 9.57 15.87 6.50
N ASP A 55 9.19 17.03 6.03
CA ASP A 55 9.71 17.64 4.81
C ASP A 55 10.99 18.46 5.05
N GLU A 56 11.47 19.16 4.03
CA GLU A 56 12.65 20.01 4.10
C GLU A 56 12.48 21.26 4.98
N HIS A 57 11.24 21.63 5.31
CA HIS A 57 10.90 22.76 6.17
C HIS A 57 10.67 22.34 7.63
N ALA A 58 10.83 21.08 7.94
CA ALA A 58 10.53 20.43 9.23
C ALA A 58 9.03 20.31 9.53
N ASP A 59 8.17 20.41 8.52
CA ASP A 59 6.74 20.20 8.64
C ASP A 59 6.40 18.71 8.45
N SER A 60 5.44 18.21 9.25
CA SER A 60 4.96 16.84 9.08
C SER A 60 4.02 16.71 7.89
N TRP A 61 4.12 15.60 7.17
CA TRP A 61 3.24 15.27 6.07
C TRP A 61 2.92 13.77 6.01
N THR A 62 1.80 13.43 5.39
CA THR A 62 1.28 12.06 5.29
C THR A 62 1.95 11.33 4.13
N CYS A 63 3.21 10.93 4.30
CA CYS A 63 4.00 10.33 3.21
C CYS A 63 3.44 8.99 2.70
N GLY A 64 2.69 8.26 3.53
CA GLY A 64 2.00 7.05 3.08
C GLY A 64 0.86 7.35 2.10
N ILE A 65 0.10 8.41 2.34
CA ILE A 65 -0.96 8.87 1.42
C ILE A 65 -0.33 9.37 0.12
N GLU A 66 0.72 10.18 0.21
CA GLU A 66 1.41 10.72 -0.96
C GLU A 66 2.00 9.60 -1.83
N ALA A 67 2.61 8.56 -1.23
CA ALA A 67 3.11 7.41 -1.97
C ALA A 67 1.98 6.68 -2.74
N ARG A 68 0.79 6.51 -2.13
CA ARG A 68 -0.41 5.99 -2.81
C ARG A 68 -0.82 6.87 -3.98
N ASP A 69 -0.85 8.17 -3.78
CA ASP A 69 -1.29 9.13 -4.79
C ASP A 69 -0.30 9.19 -5.97
N GLN A 70 1.00 9.03 -5.69
CA GLN A 70 2.02 8.89 -6.72
C GLN A 70 1.86 7.60 -7.53
N LEU A 71 1.58 6.46 -6.88
CA LEU A 71 1.26 5.23 -7.60
C LEU A 71 0.02 5.40 -8.48
N THR A 72 -1.03 6.04 -7.96
CA THR A 72 -2.25 6.35 -8.70
C THR A 72 -1.95 7.23 -9.92
N LYS A 73 -1.12 8.26 -9.75
CA LYS A 73 -0.69 9.17 -10.83
C LYS A 73 0.15 8.44 -11.89
N LEU A 74 1.06 7.56 -11.50
CA LEU A 74 1.86 6.75 -12.42
C LEU A 74 0.99 5.84 -13.29
N ILE A 75 -0.06 5.27 -12.72
CA ILE A 75 -1.05 4.45 -13.45
C ILE A 75 -1.86 5.35 -14.40
N GLY A 76 -2.31 6.51 -13.93
CA GLY A 76 -3.01 7.51 -14.77
C GLY A 76 -4.29 7.00 -15.42
N GLY A 77 -5.01 6.08 -14.75
CA GLY A 77 -6.24 5.46 -15.28
C GLY A 77 -6.01 4.45 -16.41
N ARG A 78 -4.76 4.15 -16.76
CA ARG A 78 -4.39 3.16 -17.79
C ARG A 78 -4.49 1.74 -17.24
N ALA A 79 -4.57 0.76 -18.14
CA ALA A 79 -4.48 -0.64 -17.77
C ALA A 79 -3.11 -0.99 -17.17
N VAL A 80 -3.10 -1.92 -16.23
CA VAL A 80 -1.90 -2.44 -15.60
C VAL A 80 -1.86 -3.95 -15.80
N HIS A 81 -0.69 -4.47 -16.12
CA HIS A 81 -0.38 -5.88 -16.15
C HIS A 81 0.62 -6.21 -15.06
N CYS A 82 0.41 -7.31 -14.34
CA CYS A 82 1.33 -7.80 -13.31
C CYS A 82 1.78 -9.23 -13.65
N ASP A 83 3.08 -9.44 -13.70
CA ASP A 83 3.68 -10.77 -13.69
C ASP A 83 3.59 -11.28 -12.25
N ASP A 84 2.80 -12.34 -12.04
CA ASP A 84 2.52 -12.93 -10.72
C ASP A 84 3.73 -13.77 -10.26
N LEU A 85 4.29 -13.42 -9.12
CA LEU A 85 5.41 -14.11 -8.50
C LEU A 85 4.99 -15.09 -7.39
N GLY A 86 3.68 -15.30 -7.21
CA GLY A 86 3.12 -16.15 -6.19
C GLY A 86 2.76 -15.41 -4.89
N ALA A 87 2.37 -16.19 -3.88
CA ALA A 87 1.85 -15.66 -2.62
C ALA A 87 2.91 -14.82 -1.87
N ASP A 88 2.48 -13.67 -1.35
CA ASP A 88 3.30 -12.83 -0.47
C ASP A 88 3.63 -13.60 0.82
N PRO A 89 4.92 -13.78 1.17
CA PRO A 89 5.32 -14.52 2.36
C PRO A 89 4.82 -13.89 3.67
N THR A 90 4.52 -12.59 3.67
CA THR A 90 4.00 -11.89 4.86
C THR A 90 2.49 -11.99 5.01
N TYR A 91 1.77 -12.15 3.89
CA TYR A 91 0.30 -12.27 3.88
C TYR A 91 -0.17 -13.08 2.67
N LYS A 92 -0.41 -14.37 2.86
CA LYS A 92 -0.67 -15.35 1.79
C LYS A 92 -1.93 -15.12 0.93
N LYS A 93 -2.83 -14.22 1.36
CA LYS A 93 -3.99 -13.81 0.55
C LYS A 93 -3.66 -12.75 -0.49
N ARG A 94 -2.44 -12.23 -0.47
CA ARG A 94 -1.89 -11.26 -1.40
C ARG A 94 -0.77 -11.93 -2.18
N HIS A 95 -0.55 -11.48 -3.42
CA HIS A 95 0.54 -11.94 -4.25
C HIS A 95 1.66 -10.90 -4.34
N LEU A 96 2.86 -11.34 -4.63
CA LEU A 96 3.92 -10.46 -5.13
C LEU A 96 3.77 -10.31 -6.64
N GLY A 97 4.03 -9.12 -7.18
CA GLY A 97 3.91 -8.90 -8.61
C GLY A 97 4.87 -7.85 -9.15
N VAL A 98 5.40 -8.11 -10.35
CA VAL A 98 6.10 -7.11 -11.15
C VAL A 98 5.08 -6.46 -12.07
N CYS A 99 4.59 -5.29 -11.67
CA CYS A 99 3.50 -4.60 -12.36
C CYS A 99 4.02 -3.48 -13.26
N LYS A 100 3.43 -3.37 -14.44
CA LYS A 100 3.71 -2.33 -15.44
C LYS A 100 2.42 -1.75 -15.95
N VAL A 101 2.44 -0.47 -16.30
CA VAL A 101 1.35 0.16 -17.05
C VAL A 101 1.42 -0.33 -18.50
N GLU A 102 0.28 -0.55 -19.12
CA GLU A 102 0.21 -0.99 -20.51
C GLU A 102 1.00 -0.06 -21.45
N GLY A 103 1.82 -0.65 -22.31
CA GLY A 103 2.72 0.06 -23.22
C GLY A 103 4.03 0.54 -22.60
N GLU A 104 4.22 0.38 -21.26
CA GLU A 104 5.45 0.77 -20.57
C GLU A 104 6.39 -0.43 -20.37
N THR A 105 7.69 -0.20 -20.52
CA THR A 105 8.72 -1.22 -20.22
C THR A 105 9.19 -1.19 -18.78
N THR A 106 9.11 -0.01 -18.14
CA THR A 106 9.56 0.22 -16.77
C THR A 106 8.47 -0.21 -15.77
N SER A 107 8.85 -0.96 -14.73
CA SER A 107 7.90 -1.38 -13.69
C SER A 107 7.48 -0.21 -12.78
N LEU A 108 6.27 -0.32 -12.21
CA LEU A 108 5.77 0.63 -11.22
C LEU A 108 6.68 0.70 -10.01
N SER A 109 7.27 -0.44 -9.57
CA SER A 109 8.29 -0.47 -8.50
C SER A 109 9.46 0.45 -8.81
N GLN A 110 10.03 0.32 -10.01
CA GLN A 110 11.19 1.11 -10.41
C GLN A 110 10.85 2.61 -10.51
N LEU A 111 9.68 2.95 -11.04
CA LEU A 111 9.23 4.34 -11.14
C LEU A 111 9.06 4.99 -9.76
N LEU A 112 8.48 4.27 -8.80
CA LEU A 112 8.32 4.75 -7.42
C LEU A 112 9.67 5.00 -6.73
N VAL A 113 10.64 4.10 -6.92
CA VAL A 113 11.99 4.27 -6.38
C VAL A 113 12.68 5.49 -7.02
N ARG A 114 12.61 5.65 -8.34
CA ARG A 114 13.16 6.83 -9.05
C ARG A 114 12.58 8.16 -8.60
N GLN A 115 11.32 8.14 -8.18
CA GLN A 115 10.62 9.32 -7.65
C GLN A 115 10.83 9.51 -6.14
N GLY A 116 11.51 8.57 -5.48
CA GLY A 116 11.80 8.62 -4.04
C GLY A 116 10.60 8.29 -3.15
N PHE A 117 9.55 7.63 -3.66
CA PHE A 117 8.38 7.21 -2.87
C PHE A 117 8.43 5.74 -2.44
N ALA A 118 9.50 5.05 -2.76
CA ALA A 118 9.78 3.70 -2.31
C ALA A 118 11.28 3.52 -2.07
N LEU A 119 11.60 2.64 -1.14
CA LEU A 119 12.96 2.18 -0.91
C LEU A 119 13.19 0.87 -1.67
N ASN A 120 14.41 0.65 -2.13
CA ASN A 120 14.83 -0.64 -2.66
C ASN A 120 14.96 -1.67 -1.54
N VAL A 121 14.43 -2.88 -1.75
CA VAL A 121 14.59 -4.01 -0.83
C VAL A 121 15.78 -4.87 -1.27
N GLU A 122 16.81 -4.93 -0.45
CA GLU A 122 18.08 -5.64 -0.79
C GLU A 122 17.93 -7.17 -0.92
N SER A 123 16.95 -7.77 -0.23
CA SER A 123 16.68 -9.21 -0.29
C SER A 123 16.03 -9.68 -1.61
N SER A 124 15.54 -8.77 -2.43
CA SER A 124 15.20 -9.10 -3.80
C SER A 124 16.51 -9.33 -4.55
N ALA A 125 16.78 -10.57 -4.90
CA ALA A 125 17.96 -11.14 -5.56
C ALA A 125 18.83 -10.17 -6.41
N THR A 126 19.42 -9.13 -5.85
CA THR A 126 20.38 -8.22 -6.50
C THR A 126 20.22 -6.73 -6.19
N GLY A 127 19.28 -6.28 -5.35
CA GLY A 127 19.09 -4.84 -5.15
C GLY A 127 18.76 -4.12 -6.47
N ARG A 128 17.80 -4.66 -7.24
CA ARG A 128 17.46 -4.25 -8.61
C ARG A 128 17.34 -2.73 -8.81
N PHE A 129 16.94 -2.02 -7.78
CA PHE A 129 16.68 -0.59 -7.85
C PHE A 129 17.71 0.25 -7.05
N LYS A 130 18.83 -0.34 -6.62
CA LYS A 130 19.84 0.33 -5.80
C LYS A 130 20.39 1.61 -6.47
N THR A 131 20.65 1.56 -7.76
CA THR A 131 21.13 2.73 -8.52
C THR A 131 20.06 3.81 -8.66
N ASP A 132 18.78 3.40 -8.86
CA ASP A 132 17.66 4.33 -8.95
C ASP A 132 17.38 5.00 -7.59
N GLU A 133 17.50 4.25 -6.49
CA GLU A 133 17.39 4.78 -5.13
C GLU A 133 18.54 5.77 -4.81
N ALA A 134 19.79 5.43 -5.15
CA ALA A 134 20.92 6.32 -4.94
C ALA A 134 20.69 7.67 -5.65
N ARG A 135 20.27 7.64 -6.91
CA ARG A 135 19.93 8.86 -7.66
C ARG A 135 18.80 9.65 -7.02
N ALA A 136 17.72 8.96 -6.59
CA ALA A 136 16.60 9.63 -5.92
C ALA A 136 17.03 10.31 -4.61
N ARG A 137 17.98 9.69 -3.88
CA ARG A 137 18.59 10.24 -2.67
C ARG A 137 19.45 11.46 -2.98
N ASP A 138 20.34 11.37 -3.96
CA ASP A 138 21.23 12.46 -4.37
C ASP A 138 20.42 13.67 -4.86
N ASP A 139 19.36 13.42 -5.63
CA ASP A 139 18.44 14.42 -6.16
C ASP A 139 17.43 14.91 -5.10
N ARG A 140 17.43 14.38 -3.89
CA ARG A 140 16.47 14.69 -2.80
C ARG A 140 15.02 14.57 -3.23
N LYS A 141 14.65 13.49 -3.94
CA LYS A 141 13.29 13.26 -4.41
C LYS A 141 12.41 12.60 -3.34
N GLY A 142 11.13 12.96 -3.35
CA GLY A 142 10.11 12.33 -2.51
C GLY A 142 10.50 12.32 -1.03
N LEU A 143 10.62 11.14 -0.42
CA LEU A 143 11.01 10.94 0.97
C LEU A 143 12.41 11.50 1.28
N TRP A 144 13.32 11.44 0.30
CA TRP A 144 14.73 11.79 0.50
C TRP A 144 15.00 13.28 0.70
N LYS A 145 14.06 14.15 0.36
CA LYS A 145 14.16 15.60 0.64
C LYS A 145 14.03 15.91 2.14
N GLY A 146 13.23 15.11 2.84
CA GLY A 146 12.87 15.31 4.24
C GLY A 146 13.58 14.38 5.21
N CYS A 147 12.87 13.96 6.27
CA CYS A 147 13.33 13.00 7.26
C CYS A 147 12.23 11.98 7.58
N PHE A 148 12.58 10.72 7.65
CA PHE A 148 11.64 9.63 7.88
C PHE A 148 12.32 8.41 8.52
N VAL A 149 11.52 7.52 9.12
CA VAL A 149 11.96 6.18 9.52
C VAL A 149 11.66 5.21 8.39
N ALA A 150 12.54 4.23 8.15
CA ALA A 150 12.33 3.20 7.13
C ALA A 150 10.93 2.56 7.28
N PRO A 151 10.15 2.40 6.19
CA PRO A 151 8.78 1.90 6.27
C PRO A 151 8.66 0.55 6.98
N GLN A 152 9.61 -0.35 6.78
CA GLN A 152 9.65 -1.62 7.48
C GLN A 152 9.79 -1.45 9.00
N GLU A 153 10.62 -0.53 9.48
CA GLU A 153 10.81 -0.25 10.90
C GLU A 153 9.55 0.40 11.50
N PHE A 154 8.94 1.33 10.77
CA PHE A 154 7.65 1.91 11.16
C PHE A 154 6.58 0.82 11.36
N ARG A 155 6.46 -0.12 10.39
CA ARG A 155 5.44 -1.20 10.45
C ARG A 155 5.60 -2.15 11.62
N ILE A 156 6.81 -2.32 12.14
CA ILE A 156 7.05 -3.16 13.33
C ILE A 156 7.05 -2.36 14.65
N GLY A 157 6.77 -1.06 14.60
CA GLY A 157 6.70 -0.19 15.76
C GLY A 157 8.05 0.19 16.35
N LYS A 158 9.11 0.14 15.55
CA LYS A 158 10.47 0.48 15.98
C LYS A 158 10.67 2.00 15.90
N LYS A 159 10.32 2.68 17.00
CA LYS A 159 10.40 4.15 17.09
C LYS A 159 11.84 4.69 17.11
N ASP A 160 12.81 3.86 17.49
CA ASP A 160 14.25 4.15 17.53
C ASP A 160 15.00 3.73 16.25
N GLY A 161 14.29 3.36 15.19
CA GLY A 161 14.87 3.03 13.90
C GLY A 161 15.72 4.16 13.31
N ALA A 162 16.60 3.82 12.38
CA ALA A 162 17.45 4.81 11.72
C ALA A 162 16.61 5.89 11.01
N LEU A 163 16.97 7.15 11.24
CA LEU A 163 16.40 8.28 10.50
C LEU A 163 17.09 8.37 9.13
N LEU A 164 16.27 8.45 8.09
CA LEU A 164 16.70 8.51 6.69
C LEU A 164 16.23 9.81 6.05
N GLY A 165 17.02 10.33 5.10
CA GLY A 165 16.68 11.52 4.32
C GLY A 165 17.61 12.70 4.56
N GLY A 166 17.52 13.71 3.70
CA GLY A 166 18.47 14.83 3.66
C GLY A 166 18.30 15.87 4.75
N SER A 167 17.12 15.89 5.43
CA SER A 167 16.80 16.86 6.48
C SER A 167 16.87 16.28 7.89
N CYS A 168 17.29 15.00 8.04
CA CYS A 168 17.50 14.42 9.36
C CYS A 168 18.67 15.08 10.07
N ARG A 169 18.48 15.49 11.32
CA ARG A 169 19.47 16.15 12.15
C ARG A 169 19.66 15.40 13.46
N ALA A 170 20.88 14.97 13.72
CA ALA A 170 21.20 14.20 14.94
C ALA A 170 20.97 15.01 16.23
N ASP A 171 21.20 16.33 16.17
CA ASP A 171 20.97 17.27 17.28
C ASP A 171 19.47 17.49 17.58
N ARG A 172 18.56 17.03 16.72
CA ARG A 172 17.10 17.13 16.85
C ARG A 172 16.38 15.77 16.80
N ASP A 173 17.10 14.67 17.00
CA ASP A 173 16.56 13.32 16.87
C ASP A 173 15.27 13.12 17.66
N GLN A 174 15.24 13.49 18.96
CA GLN A 174 14.06 13.34 19.80
C GLN A 174 12.87 14.18 19.30
N GLN A 175 13.11 15.42 18.88
CA GLN A 175 12.08 16.29 18.32
C GLN A 175 11.51 15.72 17.01
N ILE A 176 12.37 15.23 16.13
CA ILE A 176 11.99 14.60 14.88
C ILE A 176 11.09 13.37 15.17
N ARG A 177 11.49 12.51 16.10
CA ARG A 177 10.71 11.31 16.45
C ARG A 177 9.35 11.62 17.07
N SER A 178 9.23 12.70 17.86
CA SER A 178 7.92 13.12 18.39
C SER A 178 6.95 13.54 17.29
N VAL A 179 7.45 14.06 16.18
CA VAL A 179 6.65 14.41 14.99
C VAL A 179 6.32 13.17 14.15
N LEU A 180 7.29 12.27 13.97
CA LEU A 180 7.09 11.03 13.19
C LEU A 180 6.18 10.02 13.89
N PHE A 181 6.12 10.04 15.22
CA PHE A 181 5.34 9.14 16.07
C PHE A 181 4.54 9.92 17.11
N PRO A 182 3.58 10.74 16.69
CA PRO A 182 2.78 11.53 17.63
C PRO A 182 1.97 10.61 18.54
N GLU A 183 1.71 11.07 19.78
CA GLU A 183 0.84 10.35 20.72
C GLU A 183 -0.59 10.27 20.19
N ASP A 184 -1.05 11.35 19.54
CA ASP A 184 -2.37 11.48 18.93
C ASP A 184 -2.30 11.30 17.41
N LEU A 185 -2.01 10.07 16.96
CA LEU A 185 -1.97 9.77 15.54
C LEU A 185 -3.36 9.93 14.91
N VAL A 186 -3.51 10.92 14.03
CA VAL A 186 -4.77 11.20 13.33
C VAL A 186 -5.06 10.10 12.31
N ALA A 187 -6.33 9.67 12.26
CA ALA A 187 -6.77 8.69 11.28
C ALA A 187 -6.68 9.27 9.86
N PRO A 188 -6.02 8.58 8.92
CA PRO A 188 -6.13 8.93 7.51
C PRO A 188 -7.58 8.87 7.03
N PRO A 189 -7.97 9.63 6.00
CA PRO A 189 -9.32 9.61 5.46
C PRO A 189 -9.77 8.19 5.08
N GLY A 190 -10.94 7.77 5.56
CA GLY A 190 -11.51 6.44 5.32
C GLY A 190 -10.95 5.31 6.19
N CYS A 191 -9.95 5.55 7.04
CA CYS A 191 -9.37 4.55 7.93
C CYS A 191 -9.97 4.67 9.33
N ASN A 192 -10.65 3.63 9.78
CA ASN A 192 -11.38 3.61 11.05
C ASN A 192 -11.08 2.37 11.92
N ILE A 193 -10.05 1.61 11.57
CA ILE A 193 -9.62 0.43 12.32
C ILE A 193 -8.43 0.81 13.18
N LYS A 194 -8.58 0.73 14.50
CA LYS A 194 -7.54 1.03 15.48
C LYS A 194 -6.63 -0.17 15.69
N GLY A 195 -5.31 0.01 15.58
CA GLY A 195 -4.29 -0.98 15.88
C GLY A 195 -3.46 -0.61 17.09
N LYS A 196 -3.20 -1.58 17.97
CA LYS A 196 -2.26 -1.46 19.09
C LYS A 196 -1.20 -2.56 19.01
N TYR A 197 0.08 -2.20 19.14
CA TYR A 197 1.12 -3.19 19.37
C TYR A 197 0.87 -3.87 20.71
N ALA A 198 1.00 -5.19 20.75
CA ALA A 198 0.69 -5.95 21.96
C ALA A 198 1.58 -7.17 22.09
N VAL A 199 2.32 -7.27 23.19
CA VAL A 199 3.19 -8.43 23.50
C VAL A 199 2.39 -9.73 23.44
N ARG A 200 1.15 -9.75 23.95
CA ARG A 200 0.25 -10.90 23.89
C ARG A 200 -0.14 -11.36 22.49
N ALA A 201 0.01 -10.51 21.46
CA ALA A 201 -0.25 -10.89 20.08
C ALA A 201 0.90 -11.71 19.50
N ARG A 202 2.12 -11.58 20.04
CA ARG A 202 3.32 -12.28 19.58
C ARG A 202 3.22 -13.81 19.75
N VAL A 203 2.46 -14.28 20.73
CA VAL A 203 2.18 -15.72 20.94
C VAL A 203 1.53 -16.36 19.70
N THR A 204 0.77 -15.59 18.94
CA THR A 204 0.13 -16.02 17.68
C THR A 204 0.88 -15.53 16.42
N GLY A 205 2.16 -15.14 16.56
CA GLY A 205 2.98 -14.65 15.44
C GLY A 205 2.60 -13.26 14.92
N ASN A 206 1.74 -12.52 15.65
CA ASN A 206 1.30 -11.19 15.28
C ASN A 206 2.08 -10.09 16.04
N LEU A 207 2.15 -8.90 15.46
CA LEU A 207 2.76 -7.71 16.08
C LEU A 207 1.79 -6.99 17.02
N GLY A 208 0.50 -7.02 16.68
CA GLY A 208 -0.50 -6.27 17.40
C GLY A 208 -1.91 -6.83 17.28
N ILE A 209 -2.86 -6.06 17.80
CA ILE A 209 -4.28 -6.37 17.80
C ILE A 209 -5.02 -5.19 17.18
N TYR A 210 -5.88 -5.46 16.20
CA TYR A 210 -6.75 -4.44 15.63
C TYR A 210 -8.19 -4.55 16.15
N HIS A 211 -8.86 -3.41 16.21
CA HIS A 211 -10.21 -3.24 16.71
C HIS A 211 -11.07 -2.53 15.66
N LEU A 212 -12.17 -3.16 15.28
CA LEU A 212 -13.20 -2.56 14.45
C LEU A 212 -14.09 -1.65 15.28
N GLN A 213 -14.77 -0.68 14.66
CA GLN A 213 -15.75 0.18 15.33
C GLN A 213 -16.84 -0.60 16.06
N ALA A 214 -17.24 -1.76 15.54
CA ALA A 214 -18.23 -2.65 16.15
C ALA A 214 -17.71 -3.44 17.37
N CYS A 215 -16.41 -3.37 17.69
CA CYS A 215 -15.83 -4.04 18.85
C CYS A 215 -16.19 -3.28 20.14
N ARG A 216 -16.61 -4.01 21.18
CA ARG A 216 -16.92 -3.41 22.50
C ARG A 216 -15.77 -2.57 23.09
N SER A 217 -14.53 -2.96 22.81
CA SER A 217 -13.34 -2.25 23.28
C SER A 217 -12.98 -1.01 22.47
N TYR A 218 -13.59 -0.77 21.30
CA TYR A 218 -13.19 0.31 20.40
C TYR A 218 -13.29 1.72 21.02
N PRO A 219 -14.39 2.10 21.73
CA PRO A 219 -14.50 3.43 22.31
C PRO A 219 -13.47 3.69 23.42
N GLY A 220 -13.17 2.66 24.22
CA GLY A 220 -12.19 2.76 25.33
C GLY A 220 -10.75 2.54 24.91
N LEU A 221 -10.50 2.22 23.64
CA LEU A 221 -9.14 2.12 23.13
C LEU A 221 -8.65 3.53 22.84
N GLY A 222 -7.83 4.10 23.71
CA GLY A 222 -7.22 5.41 23.54
C GLY A 222 -6.49 5.54 22.18
N ASN A 223 -5.50 6.41 22.12
CA ASN A 223 -4.75 6.66 20.90
C ASN A 223 -4.16 5.37 20.30
N PRO A 224 -4.51 5.00 19.07
CA PRO A 224 -3.93 3.82 18.44
C PRO A 224 -2.47 4.06 18.06
N ASP A 225 -1.69 2.97 17.97
CA ASP A 225 -0.33 3.05 17.42
C ASP A 225 -0.34 3.03 15.88
N ARG A 226 -1.43 2.52 15.30
CA ARG A 226 -1.63 2.37 13.85
C ARG A 226 -3.10 2.57 13.49
N TRP A 227 -3.34 3.10 12.30
CA TRP A 227 -4.64 3.13 11.67
C TRP A 227 -4.67 2.25 10.42
N PHE A 228 -5.77 1.52 10.22
CA PHE A 228 -5.97 0.71 9.03
C PHE A 228 -7.30 1.04 8.35
N CYS A 229 -7.30 0.98 7.01
CA CYS A 229 -8.47 1.29 6.20
C CYS A 229 -9.31 0.04 5.92
N SER A 230 -8.74 -1.14 6.05
CA SER A 230 -9.42 -2.43 5.92
C SER A 230 -8.86 -3.48 6.89
N GLU A 231 -9.64 -4.55 7.13
CA GLU A 231 -9.16 -5.71 7.89
C GLU A 231 -8.01 -6.42 7.17
N GLU A 232 -8.01 -6.39 5.83
CA GLU A 232 -6.94 -6.95 5.03
C GLU A 232 -5.61 -6.22 5.29
N ASP A 233 -5.62 -4.88 5.31
CA ASP A 233 -4.42 -4.08 5.59
C ASP A 233 -3.89 -4.35 7.01
N ALA A 234 -4.79 -4.47 7.99
CA ALA A 234 -4.41 -4.81 9.36
C ALA A 234 -3.78 -6.20 9.45
N GLN A 235 -4.35 -7.20 8.78
CA GLN A 235 -3.82 -8.56 8.75
C GLN A 235 -2.49 -8.64 7.98
N ALA A 236 -2.37 -7.93 6.86
CA ALA A 236 -1.13 -7.83 6.09
C ALA A 236 -0.01 -7.14 6.91
N ALA A 237 -0.36 -6.22 7.81
CA ALA A 237 0.55 -5.62 8.78
C ALA A 237 0.80 -6.51 10.01
N ARG A 238 0.33 -7.77 9.99
CA ARG A 238 0.48 -8.73 11.09
C ARG A 238 -0.23 -8.32 12.39
N PHE A 239 -1.38 -7.66 12.27
CA PHE A 239 -2.28 -7.43 13.39
C PHE A 239 -3.42 -8.44 13.33
N ARG A 240 -3.71 -9.10 14.45
CA ARG A 240 -4.87 -9.98 14.56
C ARG A 240 -6.09 -9.23 15.07
N LYS A 241 -7.28 -9.71 14.74
CA LYS A 241 -8.54 -9.19 15.26
C LYS A 241 -8.61 -9.36 16.79
N ALA A 242 -9.21 -8.39 17.47
CA ALA A 242 -9.52 -8.51 18.89
C ALA A 242 -10.60 -9.59 19.10
N PHE A 243 -10.43 -10.44 20.11
CA PHE A 243 -11.37 -11.55 20.39
C PHE A 243 -12.76 -11.10 20.84
N ASN A 244 -12.88 -9.88 21.36
CA ASN A 244 -14.15 -9.29 21.78
C ASN A 244 -14.90 -8.56 20.65
N CYS A 245 -14.38 -8.63 19.43
CA CYS A 245 -15.09 -8.18 18.24
C CYS A 245 -16.04 -9.28 17.80
N ARG A 246 -17.32 -9.17 18.08
CA ARG A 246 -18.32 -10.06 17.51
C ARG A 246 -18.36 -9.86 16.00
N SER A 247 -18.29 -10.95 15.23
CA SER A 247 -18.71 -10.88 13.84
C SER A 247 -20.17 -10.41 13.80
N PRO A 248 -20.55 -9.53 12.85
CA PRO A 248 -21.98 -9.26 12.68
C PRO A 248 -22.68 -10.62 12.56
N ALA A 249 -23.72 -10.82 13.35
CA ALA A 249 -24.51 -12.05 13.28
C ALA A 249 -24.89 -12.24 11.82
N LYS A 250 -24.54 -13.39 11.21
CA LYS A 250 -25.13 -13.82 9.94
C LYS A 250 -26.65 -13.76 10.18
N GLY A 251 -27.32 -12.85 9.48
CA GLY A 251 -28.76 -12.72 9.57
C GLY A 251 -29.38 -14.10 9.50
N SER A 252 -30.04 -14.51 10.58
CA SER A 252 -30.88 -15.68 10.58
C SER A 252 -32.05 -15.34 9.67
N ASP A 253 -31.95 -15.72 8.40
CA ASP A 253 -33.09 -15.82 7.52
C ASP A 253 -33.99 -16.96 8.08
N LYS A 254 -34.80 -16.62 9.07
CA LYS A 254 -35.91 -17.44 9.49
C LYS A 254 -37.03 -17.11 8.54
N GLY A 255 -37.04 -17.85 7.42
CA GLY A 255 -38.22 -17.92 6.58
C GLY A 255 -39.45 -18.22 7.42
N LYS A 256 -40.46 -17.42 7.20
CA LYS A 256 -41.87 -17.73 7.44
C LYS A 256 -42.52 -18.04 6.12
#